data_66e4c00fada43eb160d10f0ad56eef24
#
_entry.id   66e4c00fada43eb160d10f0ad56eef24
#
_cell.length_a   1.000
_cell.length_b   1.000
_cell.length_c   1.000
_cell.angle_alpha   90.00
_cell.angle_beta   90.00
_cell.angle_gamma   90.00
#
_symmetry.space_group_name_H-M   'P 1'
#
loop_
_entity.id
_entity.type
_entity.pdbx_description
1 polymer ?
#
loop_
_entity_poly.entity_id
_entity_poly.type
_entity_poly.pdbx_seq_one_letter_code
_entity_poly.pdbx_strand_id
1 'polypeptide(L)'
;MKRTLPLTLTMFVLAQQAQATDFFDDSKAVIKMRNFYINSDYRDSATPAQKAANQSYQSEWGQAFQLEFSSGYTPGLIGFGVDALGMLAVRLDSSSGKHGNPTGSSYGGVVFPSDGDHAVDDMSSLGLTGKVKISSTELKLGTLVPKLPVIFSNDGRLLPQTWQGTQITSAEIKDLTLIAGQIDEVKGRNSTNNERMSIAGANNAATGRFSNKFIYAGGDYKPNKNLTLQYYHGHLKDLYKQNFF
;
A
#
# COMPACT_ATOMS: atom_id res chain seq x y z
N MET A 1 2.82 -10.25 -58.33
CA MET A 1 2.77 -8.98 -57.60
C MET A 1 1.57 -9.02 -56.67
N LYS A 2 1.80 -9.31 -55.38
CA LYS A 2 0.77 -9.27 -54.32
C LYS A 2 0.88 -7.91 -53.60
N ARG A 3 -0.14 -7.09 -53.74
CA ARG A 3 -0.24 -5.80 -53.04
C ARG A 3 -0.85 -6.06 -51.67
N THR A 4 -0.08 -5.86 -50.63
CA THR A 4 -0.55 -5.79 -49.24
C THR A 4 -1.04 -4.37 -48.97
N LEU A 5 -2.33 -4.21 -48.63
CA LEU A 5 -2.91 -2.97 -48.09
C LEU A 5 -2.49 -2.82 -46.63
N PRO A 6 -2.01 -1.67 -46.18
CA PRO A 6 -1.85 -1.39 -44.76
C PRO A 6 -3.21 -1.02 -44.17
N LEU A 7 -3.60 -1.77 -43.14
CA LEU A 7 -4.78 -1.47 -42.32
C LEU A 7 -4.43 -0.33 -41.38
N THR A 8 -4.76 0.89 -41.76
CA THR A 8 -4.61 2.08 -40.91
C THR A 8 -5.75 2.10 -39.91
N LEU A 9 -5.48 1.73 -38.67
CA LEU A 9 -6.43 1.86 -37.55
C LEU A 9 -6.54 3.34 -37.18
N THR A 10 -7.51 4.03 -37.74
CA THR A 10 -7.84 5.41 -37.39
C THR A 10 -8.62 5.39 -36.09
N MET A 11 -7.92 5.65 -34.96
CA MET A 11 -8.57 5.96 -33.68
C MET A 11 -9.31 7.28 -33.83
N PHE A 12 -10.63 7.24 -33.97
CA PHE A 12 -11.49 8.40 -33.79
C PHE A 12 -11.48 8.77 -32.31
N VAL A 13 -10.65 9.73 -31.93
CA VAL A 13 -10.81 10.48 -30.69
C VAL A 13 -11.99 11.41 -30.91
N LEU A 14 -13.18 10.97 -30.55
CA LEU A 14 -14.30 11.85 -30.32
C LEU A 14 -13.99 12.68 -29.07
N ALA A 15 -13.35 13.82 -29.27
CA ALA A 15 -13.32 14.88 -28.27
C ALA A 15 -14.75 15.45 -28.13
N GLN A 16 -15.59 14.77 -27.36
CA GLN A 16 -16.73 15.43 -26.76
C GLN A 16 -16.15 16.42 -25.75
N GLN A 17 -16.32 17.70 -26.03
CA GLN A 17 -16.23 18.76 -25.03
C GLN A 17 -17.46 18.64 -24.09
N ALA A 18 -17.54 17.58 -23.34
CA ALA A 18 -18.40 17.47 -22.19
C ALA A 18 -17.58 17.99 -21.01
N GLN A 19 -18.08 19.03 -20.39
CA GLN A 19 -17.57 19.75 -19.23
C GLN A 19 -16.69 18.88 -18.32
N ALA A 20 -15.38 19.06 -18.45
CA ALA A 20 -14.38 18.39 -17.62
C ALA A 20 -14.30 19.03 -16.21
N THR A 21 -15.34 19.73 -15.78
CA THR A 21 -15.37 20.43 -14.50
C THR A 21 -15.28 19.47 -13.34
N ASP A 22 -16.05 18.39 -13.33
CA ASP A 22 -16.12 17.48 -12.19
C ASP A 22 -14.81 16.68 -11.95
N PHE A 23 -14.07 16.35 -13.01
CA PHE A 23 -12.81 15.60 -12.87
C PHE A 23 -11.74 16.42 -12.14
N PHE A 24 -11.56 17.69 -12.50
CA PHE A 24 -10.55 18.58 -11.90
C PHE A 24 -11.09 19.30 -10.67
N ASP A 25 -12.33 19.77 -10.67
CA ASP A 25 -12.92 20.55 -9.58
C ASP A 25 -13.09 19.71 -8.31
N ASP A 26 -13.38 18.41 -8.45
CA ASP A 26 -13.45 17.46 -7.35
C ASP A 26 -12.08 16.85 -6.97
N SER A 27 -11.00 17.23 -7.67
CA SER A 27 -9.68 16.71 -7.37
C SER A 27 -9.14 17.25 -6.05
N LYS A 28 -8.45 16.40 -5.32
CA LYS A 28 -7.83 16.73 -4.03
C LYS A 28 -6.36 16.37 -4.06
N ALA A 29 -5.52 17.26 -3.58
CA ALA A 29 -4.11 17.00 -3.35
C ALA A 29 -3.77 17.31 -1.90
N VAL A 30 -3.10 16.39 -1.22
CA VAL A 30 -2.67 16.53 0.17
C VAL A 30 -1.18 16.21 0.25
N ILE A 31 -0.42 17.13 0.83
CA ILE A 31 0.99 16.89 1.17
C ILE A 31 1.06 16.62 2.66
N LYS A 32 1.61 15.45 3.02
CA LYS A 32 1.91 15.07 4.40
C LYS A 32 3.41 15.06 4.61
N MET A 33 3.86 15.60 5.72
CA MET A 33 5.25 15.57 6.15
C MET A 33 5.32 14.82 7.47
N ARG A 34 6.29 13.90 7.58
CA ARG A 34 6.50 13.13 8.80
C ARG A 34 7.98 13.10 9.14
N ASN A 35 8.31 13.57 10.33
CA ASN A 35 9.61 13.34 10.94
C ASN A 35 9.47 12.15 11.90
N PHE A 36 10.36 11.18 11.79
CA PHE A 36 10.26 9.96 12.58
C PHE A 36 11.66 9.57 13.10
N TYR A 37 11.76 9.42 14.41
CA TYR A 37 12.93 8.91 15.09
C TYR A 37 12.55 7.68 15.90
N ILE A 38 13.38 6.64 15.83
CA ILE A 38 13.26 5.46 16.66
C ILE A 38 14.62 5.15 17.30
N ASN A 39 14.58 4.73 18.56
CA ASN A 39 15.72 4.16 19.26
C ASN A 39 15.25 2.90 19.99
N SER A 40 15.91 1.79 19.72
CA SER A 40 15.69 0.51 20.38
C SER A 40 16.93 0.13 21.15
N ASP A 41 16.82 0.03 22.47
CA ASP A 41 17.90 -0.35 23.37
C ASP A 41 17.89 -1.87 23.59
N TYR A 42 19.02 -2.52 23.35
CA TYR A 42 19.18 -3.99 23.43
C TYR A 42 20.05 -4.43 24.60
N ARG A 43 20.47 -3.54 25.51
CA ARG A 43 21.44 -3.86 26.58
C ARG A 43 21.05 -5.09 27.39
N ASP A 44 19.78 -5.24 27.72
CA ASP A 44 19.27 -6.34 28.54
C ASP A 44 18.69 -7.51 27.72
N SER A 45 18.30 -7.26 26.46
CA SER A 45 17.61 -8.22 25.61
C SER A 45 18.36 -8.58 24.32
N ALA A 46 19.64 -8.19 24.22
CA ALA A 46 20.42 -8.43 23.02
C ALA A 46 20.55 -9.93 22.72
N THR A 47 20.24 -10.31 21.49
CA THR A 47 20.49 -11.66 20.99
C THR A 47 22.00 -11.97 20.95
N PRO A 48 22.42 -13.23 20.89
CA PRO A 48 23.83 -13.58 20.72
C PRO A 48 24.50 -12.88 19.52
N ALA A 49 23.78 -12.73 18.42
CA ALA A 49 24.26 -12.04 17.21
C ALA A 49 24.46 -10.53 17.44
N GLN A 50 23.55 -9.87 18.14
CA GLN A 50 23.69 -8.45 18.51
C GLN A 50 24.86 -8.23 19.46
N LYS A 51 25.05 -9.16 20.43
CA LYS A 51 26.21 -9.13 21.35
C LYS A 51 27.51 -9.33 20.59
N ALA A 52 27.56 -10.29 19.65
CA ALA A 52 28.73 -10.52 18.81
C ALA A 52 29.10 -9.35 17.92
N ALA A 53 28.12 -8.59 17.45
CA ALA A 53 28.29 -7.36 16.65
C ALA A 53 28.62 -6.13 17.51
N ASN A 54 28.71 -6.29 18.83
CA ASN A 54 28.93 -5.19 19.78
C ASN A 54 27.87 -4.08 19.70
N GLN A 55 26.66 -4.43 19.23
CA GLN A 55 25.57 -3.50 19.05
C GLN A 55 24.64 -3.52 20.27
N SER A 56 24.60 -2.45 21.02
CA SER A 56 23.75 -2.31 22.20
C SER A 56 22.43 -1.58 21.94
N TYR A 57 22.30 -0.94 20.78
CA TYR A 57 21.09 -0.21 20.39
C TYR A 57 20.97 -0.13 18.87
N GLN A 58 19.79 0.23 18.42
CA GLN A 58 19.50 0.61 17.04
C GLN A 58 18.78 1.95 17.03
N SER A 59 19.20 2.90 16.21
CA SER A 59 18.49 4.17 16.06
C SER A 59 18.47 4.60 14.60
N GLU A 60 17.31 5.09 14.19
CA GLU A 60 17.10 5.59 12.84
C GLU A 60 16.26 6.87 12.90
N TRP A 61 16.64 7.84 12.09
CA TRP A 61 15.96 9.13 12.00
C TRP A 61 15.78 9.52 10.54
N GLY A 62 14.56 9.87 10.17
CA GLY A 62 14.22 10.24 8.81
C GLY A 62 13.13 11.28 8.70
N GLN A 63 13.10 11.92 7.54
CA GLN A 63 12.06 12.84 7.11
C GLN A 63 11.35 12.28 5.89
N ALA A 64 10.02 12.23 5.92
CA ALA A 64 9.22 11.83 4.76
C ALA A 64 8.33 12.95 4.25
N PHE A 65 8.08 12.88 2.95
CA PHE A 65 7.11 13.66 2.21
C PHE A 65 6.21 12.69 1.45
N GLN A 66 4.90 12.87 1.60
CA GLN A 66 3.90 12.05 0.95
C GLN A 66 2.91 12.96 0.23
N LEU A 67 2.78 12.78 -1.07
CA LEU A 67 1.78 13.45 -1.90
C LEU A 67 0.65 12.46 -2.19
N GLU A 68 -0.53 12.76 -1.72
CA GLU A 68 -1.76 12.05 -2.04
C GLU A 68 -2.57 12.90 -3.02
N PHE A 69 -2.77 12.40 -4.22
CA PHE A 69 -3.65 13.01 -5.21
C PHE A 69 -4.82 12.09 -5.50
N SER A 70 -6.02 12.63 -5.54
CA SER A 70 -7.22 11.92 -5.96
C SER A 70 -8.01 12.79 -6.91
N SER A 71 -8.19 12.36 -8.15
CA SER A 71 -9.04 13.08 -9.11
C SER A 71 -10.52 12.96 -8.74
N GLY A 72 -11.36 13.83 -9.26
CA GLY A 72 -12.77 13.55 -9.42
C GLY A 72 -13.02 12.44 -10.44
N TYR A 73 -14.25 12.33 -10.93
CA TYR A 73 -14.64 11.39 -11.98
C TYR A 73 -15.04 12.13 -13.25
N THR A 74 -14.78 11.51 -14.40
CA THR A 74 -15.33 12.02 -15.66
C THR A 74 -16.87 11.99 -15.61
N PRO A 75 -17.55 12.98 -16.23
CA PRO A 75 -19.00 13.01 -16.27
C PRO A 75 -19.56 11.85 -17.11
N GLY A 76 -20.77 11.39 -16.78
CA GLY A 76 -21.49 10.34 -17.50
C GLY A 76 -21.99 9.23 -16.58
N LEU A 77 -22.62 8.21 -17.17
CA LEU A 77 -23.13 7.04 -16.46
C LEU A 77 -21.97 6.22 -15.81
N ILE A 78 -20.83 6.21 -16.49
CA ILE A 78 -19.60 5.59 -16.03
C ILE A 78 -18.56 6.70 -15.88
N GLY A 79 -18.14 6.95 -14.63
CA GLY A 79 -17.09 7.90 -14.31
C GLY A 79 -15.73 7.21 -14.21
N PHE A 80 -14.70 7.82 -14.77
CA PHE A 80 -13.31 7.38 -14.68
C PHE A 80 -12.50 8.38 -13.86
N GLY A 81 -11.60 7.90 -13.05
CA GLY A 81 -10.70 8.71 -12.25
C GLY A 81 -9.37 8.04 -12.00
N VAL A 82 -8.45 8.78 -11.38
CA VAL A 82 -7.11 8.30 -11.02
C VAL A 82 -6.70 8.86 -9.67
N ASP A 83 -6.08 8.02 -8.85
CA ASP A 83 -5.39 8.42 -7.65
C ASP A 83 -3.87 8.21 -7.83
N ALA A 84 -3.06 9.06 -7.20
CA ALA A 84 -1.61 8.93 -7.16
C ALA A 84 -1.10 9.11 -5.73
N LEU A 85 -0.15 8.26 -5.34
CA LEU A 85 0.51 8.29 -4.05
C LEU A 85 2.02 8.37 -4.28
N GLY A 86 2.56 9.59 -4.21
CA GLY A 86 4.01 9.85 -4.24
C GLY A 86 4.57 9.81 -2.84
N MET A 87 5.66 9.09 -2.62
CA MET A 87 6.33 8.99 -1.34
C MET A 87 7.84 9.17 -1.51
N LEU A 88 8.42 9.99 -0.67
CA LEU A 88 9.87 10.21 -0.56
C LEU A 88 10.24 10.22 0.92
N ALA A 89 11.25 9.45 1.30
CA ALA A 89 11.85 9.53 2.62
C ALA A 89 13.35 9.75 2.50
N VAL A 90 13.88 10.66 3.30
CA VAL A 90 15.30 11.03 3.35
C VAL A 90 15.83 10.68 4.72
N ARG A 91 16.97 9.99 4.77
CA ARG A 91 17.69 9.68 5.99
C ARG A 91 18.31 10.95 6.57
N LEU A 92 18.05 11.18 7.85
CA LEU A 92 18.70 12.23 8.62
C LEU A 92 19.86 11.66 9.46
N ASP A 93 19.64 10.50 10.10
CA ASP A 93 20.67 9.73 10.80
C ASP A 93 20.31 8.24 10.86
N SER A 94 21.15 7.39 10.34
CA SER A 94 21.12 5.94 10.47
C SER A 94 22.44 5.37 9.93
N SER A 95 23.54 5.88 10.46
CA SER A 95 24.88 5.52 10.06
C SER A 95 25.26 4.09 10.50
N SER A 96 26.44 3.65 10.07
CA SER A 96 27.05 2.39 10.53
C SER A 96 27.07 2.30 12.06
N GLY A 97 26.70 1.14 12.59
CA GLY A 97 26.56 0.92 14.02
C GLY A 97 25.24 1.38 14.64
N LYS A 98 24.39 2.12 13.91
CA LYS A 98 23.05 2.55 14.36
C LYS A 98 21.91 1.87 13.63
N HIS A 99 22.12 1.47 12.37
CA HIS A 99 21.07 1.04 11.47
C HIS A 99 20.48 -0.32 11.77
N GLY A 100 21.06 -1.20 12.38
CA GLY A 100 20.60 -2.56 12.60
C GLY A 100 21.75 -3.54 12.42
N ASN A 101 21.49 -4.80 12.74
CA ASN A 101 22.56 -5.79 12.75
C ASN A 101 22.85 -6.29 11.33
N PRO A 102 24.00 -5.99 10.72
CA PRO A 102 24.37 -6.47 9.41
C PRO A 102 24.75 -7.97 9.38
N THR A 103 25.00 -8.59 10.52
CA THR A 103 25.55 -9.95 10.58
C THR A 103 24.52 -11.05 10.78
N GLY A 104 23.27 -10.72 10.90
CA GLY A 104 22.24 -11.72 11.14
C GLY A 104 21.08 -11.56 10.17
N SER A 105 20.99 -12.45 9.23
CA SER A 105 19.75 -12.77 8.53
C SER A 105 18.66 -11.67 8.59
N SER A 106 18.48 -10.93 7.51
CA SER A 106 17.23 -10.23 7.14
C SER A 106 16.71 -9.10 8.00
N TYR A 107 17.52 -8.43 8.79
CA TYR A 107 17.06 -7.23 9.48
C TYR A 107 17.59 -5.99 8.79
N GLY A 108 16.95 -5.67 7.66
CA GLY A 108 16.94 -4.31 7.18
C GLY A 108 16.52 -3.37 8.31
N GLY A 109 16.87 -2.12 8.21
CA GLY A 109 16.50 -1.12 9.19
C GLY A 109 15.02 -1.11 9.50
N VAL A 110 14.67 -0.55 10.62
CA VAL A 110 13.27 -0.39 11.03
C VAL A 110 12.56 0.60 10.13
N VAL A 111 13.26 1.66 9.70
CA VAL A 111 12.69 2.79 8.94
C VAL A 111 13.11 2.75 7.49
N PHE A 112 14.39 2.47 7.21
CA PHE A 112 14.98 2.43 5.89
C PHE A 112 15.46 1.02 5.51
N PRO A 113 15.52 0.69 4.21
CA PRO A 113 16.25 -0.48 3.75
C PRO A 113 17.73 -0.36 4.10
N SER A 114 18.41 -1.51 4.14
CA SER A 114 19.87 -1.55 4.37
C SER A 114 20.64 -1.43 3.07
N ASP A 115 21.75 -0.69 3.14
CA ASP A 115 22.83 -0.72 2.17
C ASP A 115 24.11 -1.10 2.93
N GLY A 116 24.47 -2.39 2.91
CA GLY A 116 25.53 -2.92 3.75
C GLY A 116 25.21 -2.80 5.24
N ASP A 117 26.00 -2.04 5.98
CA ASP A 117 25.91 -1.82 7.42
C ASP A 117 25.20 -0.51 7.81
N HIS A 118 24.67 0.20 6.86
CA HIS A 118 23.96 1.48 7.07
C HIS A 118 22.63 1.51 6.30
N ALA A 119 21.81 2.49 6.57
CA ALA A 119 20.59 2.75 5.81
C ALA A 119 20.91 3.40 4.46
N VAL A 120 20.07 3.15 3.45
CA VAL A 120 20.08 3.95 2.21
C VAL A 120 19.88 5.44 2.54
N ASP A 121 20.38 6.34 1.69
CA ASP A 121 20.27 7.78 1.89
C ASP A 121 18.83 8.28 1.72
N ASP A 122 18.12 7.70 0.76
CA ASP A 122 16.72 7.97 0.48
C ASP A 122 15.98 6.75 -0.03
N MET A 123 14.65 6.81 0.00
CA MET A 123 13.78 5.85 -0.66
C MET A 123 12.54 6.56 -1.19
N SER A 124 12.13 6.21 -2.40
CA SER A 124 10.95 6.80 -3.02
C SER A 124 10.08 5.77 -3.70
N SER A 125 8.81 6.07 -3.86
CA SER A 125 7.89 5.28 -4.66
C SER A 125 6.72 6.11 -5.17
N LEU A 126 6.18 5.69 -6.31
CA LEU A 126 4.96 6.24 -6.89
C LEU A 126 3.96 5.10 -7.07
N GLY A 127 2.81 5.23 -6.42
CA GLY A 127 1.68 4.34 -6.58
C GLY A 127 0.59 5.02 -7.40
N LEU A 128 0.05 4.32 -8.39
CA LEU A 128 -1.08 4.80 -9.19
C LEU A 128 -2.27 3.86 -9.00
N THR A 129 -3.48 4.44 -9.02
CA THR A 129 -4.74 3.69 -8.90
C THR A 129 -5.73 4.23 -9.90
N GLY A 130 -6.09 3.41 -10.88
CA GLY A 130 -7.25 3.68 -11.73
C GLY A 130 -8.54 3.43 -10.97
N LYS A 131 -9.54 4.27 -11.17
CA LYS A 131 -10.86 4.09 -10.54
C LYS A 131 -11.99 4.29 -11.53
N VAL A 132 -13.03 3.47 -11.38
CA VAL A 132 -14.25 3.51 -12.18
C VAL A 132 -15.43 3.54 -11.24
N LYS A 133 -16.39 4.42 -11.51
CA LYS A 133 -17.58 4.58 -10.69
C LYS A 133 -18.84 4.47 -11.56
N ILE A 134 -19.80 3.70 -11.08
CA ILE A 134 -21.15 3.60 -11.63
C ILE A 134 -22.13 3.73 -10.46
N SER A 135 -22.97 4.74 -10.47
CA SER A 135 -23.87 5.02 -9.34
C SER A 135 -23.09 5.15 -8.02
N SER A 136 -23.40 4.33 -7.03
CA SER A 136 -22.71 4.25 -5.73
C SER A 136 -21.72 3.10 -5.63
N THR A 137 -21.32 2.52 -6.77
CA THR A 137 -20.34 1.43 -6.84
C THR A 137 -19.04 1.91 -7.46
N GLU A 138 -17.92 1.72 -6.77
CA GLU A 138 -16.57 2.11 -7.18
C GLU A 138 -15.66 0.89 -7.30
N LEU A 139 -14.94 0.78 -8.41
CA LEU A 139 -13.85 -0.16 -8.61
C LEU A 139 -12.52 0.59 -8.60
N LYS A 140 -11.56 0.12 -7.84
CA LYS A 140 -10.16 0.58 -7.81
C LYS A 140 -9.22 -0.51 -8.26
N LEU A 141 -8.22 -0.16 -9.07
CA LEU A 141 -7.18 -1.05 -9.56
C LEU A 141 -5.81 -0.37 -9.47
N GLY A 142 -4.87 -0.97 -8.78
CA GLY A 142 -3.52 -0.46 -8.61
C GLY A 142 -3.06 -0.41 -7.16
N THR A 143 -2.45 0.69 -6.73
CA THR A 143 -1.93 0.86 -5.37
C THR A 143 -3.05 1.19 -4.40
N LEU A 144 -3.23 0.33 -3.41
CA LEU A 144 -4.28 0.45 -2.39
C LEU A 144 -3.66 0.67 -1.00
N VAL A 145 -4.42 1.38 -0.15
CA VAL A 145 -4.11 1.58 1.28
C VAL A 145 -5.35 1.18 2.10
N PRO A 146 -5.70 -0.11 2.16
CA PRO A 146 -6.92 -0.58 2.82
C PRO A 146 -6.87 -0.34 4.34
N LYS A 147 -8.07 -0.11 4.91
CA LYS A 147 -8.30 0.04 6.35
C LYS A 147 -9.52 -0.80 6.74
N LEU A 148 -9.43 -2.11 6.53
CA LEU A 148 -10.48 -3.07 6.79
C LEU A 148 -10.06 -4.03 7.90
N PRO A 149 -11.01 -4.63 8.65
CA PRO A 149 -10.68 -5.52 9.77
C PRO A 149 -9.80 -6.71 9.39
N VAL A 150 -9.90 -7.19 8.14
CA VAL A 150 -9.13 -8.35 7.64
C VAL A 150 -7.90 -7.96 6.84
N ILE A 151 -7.74 -6.67 6.47
CA ILE A 151 -6.55 -6.13 5.82
C ILE A 151 -6.41 -4.66 6.16
N PHE A 152 -5.31 -4.32 6.81
CA PHE A 152 -5.05 -2.98 7.27
C PHE A 152 -3.62 -2.56 6.90
N SER A 153 -3.49 -1.44 6.20
CA SER A 153 -2.18 -0.85 5.88
C SER A 153 -1.52 -0.31 7.13
N ASN A 154 -0.36 -0.86 7.46
CA ASN A 154 0.40 -0.40 8.60
C ASN A 154 1.06 0.95 8.29
N ASP A 155 0.71 1.99 9.06
CA ASP A 155 1.22 3.36 8.95
C ASP A 155 1.99 3.81 10.22
N GLY A 156 2.50 2.89 10.99
CA GLY A 156 3.18 3.15 12.27
C GLY A 156 4.66 3.52 12.15
N ARG A 157 5.16 3.92 10.97
CA ARG A 157 6.57 4.34 10.75
C ARG A 157 6.63 5.56 9.85
N LEU A 158 7.79 5.79 9.23
CA LEU A 158 8.06 6.94 8.39
C LEU A 158 7.15 6.98 7.14
N LEU A 159 7.03 5.86 6.43
CA LEU A 159 6.12 5.69 5.29
C LEU A 159 5.09 4.60 5.57
N PRO A 160 3.89 4.66 4.97
CA PRO A 160 2.88 3.62 5.08
C PRO A 160 3.22 2.38 4.25
N GLN A 161 2.72 1.25 4.68
CA GLN A 161 2.61 0.05 3.87
C GLN A 161 1.57 0.26 2.77
N THR A 162 1.85 -0.22 1.55
CA THR A 162 0.90 -0.19 0.44
C THR A 162 0.73 -1.58 -0.18
N TRP A 163 -0.34 -1.73 -0.94
CA TRP A 163 -0.74 -3.00 -1.53
C TRP A 163 -1.04 -2.81 -3.01
N GLN A 164 -0.75 -3.81 -3.82
CA GLN A 164 -1.17 -3.86 -5.21
C GLN A 164 -2.36 -4.80 -5.34
N GLY A 165 -3.39 -4.35 -6.04
CA GLY A 165 -4.58 -5.18 -6.21
C GLY A 165 -5.79 -4.45 -6.75
N THR A 166 -6.94 -5.06 -6.51
CA THR A 166 -8.25 -4.58 -6.97
C THR A 166 -9.22 -4.56 -5.80
N GLN A 167 -10.01 -3.51 -5.69
CA GLN A 167 -11.09 -3.40 -4.70
C GLN A 167 -12.35 -2.86 -5.34
N ILE A 168 -13.48 -3.46 -5.06
CA ILE A 168 -14.81 -2.94 -5.35
C ILE A 168 -15.50 -2.55 -4.05
N THR A 169 -16.13 -1.39 -4.05
CA THR A 169 -16.94 -0.89 -2.93
C THR A 169 -18.30 -0.50 -3.47
N SER A 170 -19.37 -0.97 -2.86
CA SER A 170 -20.75 -0.66 -3.27
C SER A 170 -21.57 -0.18 -2.08
N ALA A 171 -22.25 0.95 -2.26
CA ALA A 171 -23.19 1.54 -1.31
C ALA A 171 -24.58 1.73 -1.96
N GLU A 172 -24.99 0.82 -2.85
CA GLU A 172 -26.28 0.87 -3.53
C GLU A 172 -27.47 0.60 -2.60
N ILE A 173 -27.22 -0.12 -1.53
CA ILE A 173 -28.25 -0.44 -0.54
C ILE A 173 -28.11 0.53 0.63
N LYS A 174 -29.21 1.14 1.00
CA LYS A 174 -29.24 2.09 2.10
C LYS A 174 -28.66 1.47 3.39
N ASP A 175 -27.83 2.22 4.07
CA ASP A 175 -27.18 1.87 5.33
C ASP A 175 -26.23 0.66 5.25
N LEU A 176 -26.00 0.09 4.05
CA LEU A 176 -25.10 -1.03 3.81
C LEU A 176 -23.97 -0.65 2.85
N THR A 177 -22.72 -0.85 3.29
CA THR A 177 -21.55 -0.77 2.42
C THR A 177 -20.95 -2.16 2.24
N LEU A 178 -20.86 -2.63 1.02
CA LEU A 178 -20.22 -3.90 0.67
C LEU A 178 -18.84 -3.63 0.07
N ILE A 179 -17.86 -4.44 0.46
CA ILE A 179 -16.48 -4.32 -0.03
C ILE A 179 -15.97 -5.71 -0.37
N ALA A 180 -15.34 -5.84 -1.53
CA ALA A 180 -14.64 -7.06 -1.91
C ALA A 180 -13.36 -6.69 -2.68
N GLY A 181 -12.36 -7.57 -2.67
CA GLY A 181 -11.14 -7.32 -3.42
C GLY A 181 -10.17 -8.50 -3.43
N GLN A 182 -9.12 -8.30 -4.22
CA GLN A 182 -7.97 -9.16 -4.29
C GLN A 182 -6.70 -8.32 -4.19
N ILE A 183 -5.78 -8.75 -3.36
CA ILE A 183 -4.43 -8.20 -3.26
C ILE A 183 -3.45 -9.23 -3.80
N ASP A 184 -2.50 -8.77 -4.60
CA ASP A 184 -1.52 -9.60 -5.27
C ASP A 184 -0.12 -9.42 -4.66
N GLU A 185 0.22 -8.19 -4.23
CA GLU A 185 1.53 -7.85 -3.67
C GLU A 185 1.41 -6.83 -2.53
N VAL A 186 2.45 -6.76 -1.73
CA VAL A 186 2.63 -5.81 -0.63
C VAL A 186 3.96 -5.08 -0.77
N LYS A 187 3.96 -3.77 -0.53
CA LYS A 187 5.18 -2.98 -0.31
C LYS A 187 5.31 -2.67 1.17
N GLY A 188 6.38 -3.13 1.78
CA GLY A 188 6.71 -2.86 3.18
C GLY A 188 6.96 -1.38 3.45
N ARG A 189 6.91 -0.98 4.72
CA ARG A 189 7.13 0.42 5.15
C ARG A 189 8.56 0.91 4.97
N ASN A 190 9.52 -0.01 4.95
CA ASN A 190 10.95 0.20 4.75
C ASN A 190 11.43 -0.51 3.48
N SER A 191 10.62 -0.52 2.43
CA SER A 191 10.93 -1.14 1.15
C SER A 191 10.44 -0.25 0.00
N THR A 192 11.14 -0.32 -1.12
CA THR A 192 10.71 0.27 -2.40
C THR A 192 10.12 -0.78 -3.34
N ASN A 193 10.20 -2.07 -2.96
CA ASN A 193 9.78 -3.19 -3.79
C ASN A 193 8.37 -3.68 -3.42
N ASN A 194 7.62 -4.10 -4.43
CA ASN A 194 6.44 -4.91 -4.24
C ASN A 194 6.85 -6.38 -4.11
N GLU A 195 6.33 -7.06 -3.12
CA GLU A 195 6.72 -8.41 -2.74
C GLU A 195 5.48 -9.29 -2.55
N ARG A 196 5.69 -10.61 -2.61
CA ARG A 196 4.66 -11.57 -2.23
C ARG A 196 4.33 -11.42 -0.74
N MET A 197 3.08 -11.63 -0.41
CA MET A 197 2.62 -11.60 0.98
C MET A 197 3.09 -12.82 1.77
N SER A 198 3.35 -12.65 3.06
CA SER A 198 3.70 -13.71 4.01
C SER A 198 3.08 -13.43 5.37
N ILE A 199 3.15 -14.38 6.28
CA ILE A 199 2.84 -14.18 7.70
C ILE A 199 4.12 -13.95 8.50
N ALA A 200 4.03 -13.09 9.51
CA ALA A 200 5.16 -12.78 10.38
C ALA A 200 5.78 -14.06 10.98
N GLY A 201 7.10 -14.16 10.95
CA GLY A 201 7.84 -15.31 11.44
C GLY A 201 7.93 -16.51 10.49
N ALA A 202 7.22 -16.49 9.33
CA ALA A 202 7.25 -17.57 8.35
C ALA A 202 8.06 -17.23 7.08
N ASN A 203 8.59 -16.04 6.99
CA ASN A 203 9.18 -15.45 5.79
C ASN A 203 10.71 -15.54 5.76
N ASN A 204 11.30 -16.69 6.03
CA ASN A 204 12.71 -16.89 5.72
C ASN A 204 12.88 -17.46 4.30
N ALA A 205 13.99 -17.14 3.65
CA ALA A 205 14.25 -17.50 2.27
C ALA A 205 14.28 -19.03 2.02
N ALA A 206 14.60 -19.82 3.04
CA ALA A 206 14.74 -21.27 2.91
C ALA A 206 13.41 -22.02 3.13
N THR A 207 12.54 -21.51 4.01
CA THR A 207 11.29 -22.18 4.40
C THR A 207 10.09 -21.25 4.31
N GLY A 208 10.27 -20.04 3.78
CA GLY A 208 9.25 -19.00 3.73
C GLY A 208 8.01 -19.44 2.95
N ARG A 209 6.87 -19.22 3.56
CA ARG A 209 5.57 -19.44 2.94
C ARG A 209 5.05 -18.10 2.42
N PHE A 210 4.93 -18.00 1.10
CA PHE A 210 4.51 -16.78 0.42
C PHE A 210 3.26 -17.03 -0.41
N SER A 211 2.44 -16.00 -0.51
CA SER A 211 1.27 -15.99 -1.40
C SER A 211 1.23 -14.67 -2.18
N ASN A 212 0.80 -14.75 -3.42
CA ASN A 212 0.48 -13.60 -4.26
C ASN A 212 -1.03 -13.41 -4.40
N LYS A 213 -1.82 -13.95 -3.47
CA LYS A 213 -3.27 -13.87 -3.56
C LYS A 213 -3.91 -13.81 -2.18
N PHE A 214 -4.41 -12.61 -1.82
CA PHE A 214 -5.29 -12.40 -0.69
C PHE A 214 -6.64 -11.93 -1.20
N ILE A 215 -7.68 -12.72 -0.98
CA ILE A 215 -9.05 -12.40 -1.36
C ILE A 215 -9.80 -12.01 -0.08
N TYR A 216 -10.59 -10.94 -0.17
CA TYR A 216 -11.43 -10.51 0.93
C TYR A 216 -12.79 -10.05 0.45
N ALA A 217 -13.78 -10.20 1.30
CA ALA A 217 -15.12 -9.67 1.10
C ALA A 217 -15.78 -9.44 2.45
N GLY A 218 -16.65 -8.44 2.50
CA GLY A 218 -17.40 -8.13 3.70
C GLY A 218 -18.27 -6.91 3.55
N GLY A 219 -18.75 -6.40 4.65
CA GLY A 219 -19.55 -5.18 4.65
C GLY A 219 -19.86 -4.65 6.04
N ASP A 220 -20.30 -3.41 6.03
CA ASP A 220 -20.72 -2.63 7.18
C ASP A 220 -22.20 -2.29 7.04
N TYR A 221 -23.01 -2.69 8.00
CA TYR A 221 -24.41 -2.29 8.09
C TYR A 221 -24.61 -1.32 9.26
N LYS A 222 -25.08 -0.11 8.95
CA LYS A 222 -25.26 0.99 9.91
C LYS A 222 -26.74 1.45 9.93
N PRO A 223 -27.65 0.67 10.54
CA PRO A 223 -29.09 0.99 10.53
C PRO A 223 -29.41 2.31 11.25
N ASN A 224 -28.54 2.77 12.11
CA ASN A 224 -28.64 4.04 12.80
C ASN A 224 -27.25 4.51 13.29
N LYS A 225 -27.17 5.73 13.85
CA LYS A 225 -25.90 6.36 14.28
C LYS A 225 -25.18 5.61 15.43
N ASN A 226 -25.89 4.78 16.17
CA ASN A 226 -25.40 4.15 17.39
C ASN A 226 -25.04 2.67 17.21
N LEU A 227 -25.35 2.08 16.06
CA LEU A 227 -25.14 0.65 15.80
C LEU A 227 -24.40 0.47 14.47
N THR A 228 -23.27 -0.24 14.52
CA THR A 228 -22.57 -0.76 13.35
C THR A 228 -22.42 -2.26 13.49
N LEU A 229 -22.88 -2.99 12.50
CA LEU A 229 -22.66 -4.43 12.37
C LEU A 229 -21.69 -4.64 11.23
N GLN A 230 -20.67 -5.44 11.47
CA GLN A 230 -19.61 -5.70 10.49
C GLN A 230 -19.42 -7.21 10.32
N TYR A 231 -19.19 -7.63 9.09
CA TYR A 231 -18.69 -8.96 8.79
C TYR A 231 -17.69 -8.89 7.66
N TYR A 232 -16.51 -9.49 7.87
CA TYR A 232 -15.49 -9.60 6.85
C TYR A 232 -14.87 -10.99 6.84
N HIS A 233 -14.64 -11.50 5.65
CA HIS A 233 -13.86 -12.70 5.39
C HIS A 233 -12.57 -12.35 4.64
N GLY A 234 -11.44 -12.93 5.05
CA GLY A 234 -10.16 -12.80 4.38
C GLY A 234 -9.50 -14.16 4.20
N HIS A 235 -8.93 -14.41 3.01
CA HIS A 235 -8.22 -15.64 2.68
C HIS A 235 -6.88 -15.33 2.01
N LEU A 236 -5.79 -15.49 2.74
CA LEU A 236 -4.44 -15.52 2.16
C LEU A 236 -4.19 -16.95 1.67
N LYS A 237 -4.16 -17.10 0.34
CA LYS A 237 -4.09 -18.41 -0.31
C LYS A 237 -2.91 -19.22 0.22
N ASP A 238 -3.15 -20.50 0.52
CA ASP A 238 -2.20 -21.49 1.04
C ASP A 238 -1.60 -21.17 2.42
N LEU A 239 -2.06 -20.09 3.09
CA LEU A 239 -1.56 -19.64 4.39
C LEU A 239 -2.64 -19.67 5.48
N TYR A 240 -3.68 -18.83 5.37
CA TYR A 240 -4.75 -18.78 6.38
C TYR A 240 -6.07 -18.25 5.82
N LYS A 241 -7.13 -18.48 6.58
CA LYS A 241 -8.43 -17.83 6.46
C LYS A 241 -8.81 -17.18 7.77
N GLN A 242 -9.51 -16.06 7.71
CA GLN A 242 -9.99 -15.34 8.88
C GLN A 242 -11.40 -14.81 8.66
N ASN A 243 -12.15 -14.68 9.73
CA ASN A 243 -13.44 -14.02 9.78
C ASN A 243 -13.41 -12.99 10.90
N PHE A 244 -14.05 -11.86 10.65
CA PHE A 244 -14.25 -10.80 11.62
C PHE A 244 -15.74 -10.50 11.73
N PHE A 245 -16.22 -10.34 12.98
CA PHE A 245 -17.59 -10.02 13.32
C PHE A 245 -17.64 -8.82 14.24
#